data_9a3526dbd75807166a69c2a369055f1b
#
_entry.id   9a3526dbd75807166a69c2a369055f1b
#
_cell.length_a   1.000
_cell.length_b   1.000
_cell.length_c   1.000
_cell.angle_alpha   90.00
_cell.angle_beta   90.00
_cell.angle_gamma   90.00
#
_symmetry.space_group_name_H-M   'P 1'
#
loop_
_entity.id
_entity.type
_entity.pdbx_description
1 polymer ?
#
loop_
_entity_poly.entity_id
_entity_poly.type
_entity_poly.pdbx_seq_one_letter_code
_entity_poly.pdbx_strand_id
1 'polypeptide(L)'
;ENGTYDTFKKGIGTHSYSEIVYDSTGYDIFDTWVGLDEFVSNQSEASVVFKVYVDGQLKAETDVMKSNSPKERLIVDVRNSNELKLVVDVATNGSTWDHADWADARFRNIAQFNTVQLEKALTEAENIDLNNYTEESIEILENAISAGKEALNSVNQETVDKAVEKLKEAMDSLVEIDLNEIVQIKDESLKLSIQRELGISDEITVGQMRQLISLKTSQVESLEGLQYAINLESLDIEYNEIRDLSPLKNLKKLKDLKANVLGGLIPGSIYSKDNKATVSLDVINRNGKKLLPTSVIVKHNKTHEYNTLDINDCIDENGVVTIDTTNFDSYVYTITLVYEDEFDNYTSQFMFMLDNR
;
A
#
# COMPACT_ATOMS: atom_id res chain seq x y z
N GLU A 1 32.64 8.35 32.14
CA GLU A 1 31.49 7.44 32.16
C GLU A 1 31.98 6.12 31.60
N ASN A 2 32.07 5.12 32.49
CA ASN A 2 32.67 3.82 32.16
C ASN A 2 31.72 3.05 31.25
N GLY A 3 32.13 2.82 30.01
CA GLY A 3 31.48 1.82 29.16
C GLY A 3 31.50 0.49 29.89
N THR A 4 30.34 -0.13 30.05
CA THR A 4 30.25 -1.48 30.62
C THR A 4 30.65 -2.47 29.53
N TYR A 5 31.79 -3.11 29.68
CA TYR A 5 32.21 -4.24 28.85
C TYR A 5 31.49 -5.50 29.33
N ASP A 6 30.97 -6.27 28.38
CA ASP A 6 30.35 -7.56 28.68
C ASP A 6 31.35 -8.69 28.47
N THR A 7 31.38 -9.60 29.42
CA THR A 7 32.23 -10.79 29.31
C THR A 7 31.43 -11.97 28.80
N PHE A 8 31.91 -12.58 27.74
CA PHE A 8 31.35 -13.78 27.15
C PHE A 8 32.18 -15.02 27.50
N LYS A 9 31.50 -16.15 27.69
CA LYS A 9 32.20 -17.44 28.03
C LYS A 9 32.94 -18.04 26.84
N LYS A 10 32.53 -17.66 25.63
CA LYS A 10 33.13 -18.15 24.36
C LYS A 10 33.20 -16.98 23.40
N GLY A 11 34.19 -16.96 22.57
CA GLY A 11 34.38 -15.95 21.53
C GLY A 11 35.59 -16.28 20.69
N ILE A 12 35.74 -15.55 19.61
CA ILE A 12 36.90 -15.61 18.72
C ILE A 12 37.40 -14.17 18.61
N GLY A 13 38.56 -13.91 19.20
CA GLY A 13 39.27 -12.67 19.01
C GLY A 13 39.98 -12.69 17.66
N THR A 14 39.83 -11.61 16.91
CA THR A 14 40.48 -11.43 15.61
C THR A 14 41.09 -10.04 15.48
N HIS A 15 41.67 -9.77 14.33
CA HIS A 15 42.16 -8.44 13.98
C HIS A 15 41.78 -8.15 12.52
N SER A 16 41.56 -6.90 12.16
CA SER A 16 41.32 -6.57 10.75
C SER A 16 42.61 -6.71 9.92
N TYR A 17 42.62 -7.12 8.72
CA TYR A 17 41.57 -7.84 8.02
C TYR A 17 41.63 -9.35 8.38
N SER A 18 40.46 -9.95 8.63
CA SER A 18 40.39 -11.40 8.87
C SER A 18 39.16 -12.01 8.22
N GLU A 19 39.32 -13.29 7.81
CA GLU A 19 38.24 -14.13 7.31
C GLU A 19 38.24 -15.46 8.05
N ILE A 20 37.05 -15.94 8.41
CA ILE A 20 36.84 -17.27 9.00
C ILE A 20 35.69 -17.93 8.26
N VAL A 21 35.89 -19.12 7.79
CA VAL A 21 34.88 -19.88 7.01
C VAL A 21 34.41 -21.08 7.80
N TYR A 22 33.09 -21.30 7.81
CA TYR A 22 32.45 -22.43 8.46
C TYR A 22 31.53 -23.16 7.47
N ASP A 23 31.38 -24.46 7.67
CA ASP A 23 30.30 -25.25 7.08
C ASP A 23 28.99 -24.93 7.81
N SER A 24 28.02 -24.41 7.10
CA SER A 24 26.67 -24.05 7.62
C SER A 24 25.61 -25.13 7.31
N THR A 25 26.01 -26.24 6.67
CA THR A 25 25.09 -27.29 6.24
C THR A 25 24.28 -27.85 7.41
N GLY A 26 22.97 -27.89 7.27
CA GLY A 26 22.06 -28.47 8.27
C GLY A 26 21.72 -27.57 9.46
N TYR A 27 22.15 -26.30 9.40
CA TYR A 27 21.74 -25.28 10.38
C TYR A 27 20.77 -24.30 9.75
N ASP A 28 19.99 -23.63 10.60
CA ASP A 28 18.98 -22.69 10.18
C ASP A 28 19.42 -21.24 10.38
N ILE A 29 20.14 -20.97 11.48
CA ILE A 29 20.61 -19.63 11.82
C ILE A 29 22.03 -19.64 12.34
N PHE A 30 22.72 -18.53 12.11
CA PHE A 30 23.94 -18.12 12.80
C PHE A 30 23.65 -16.90 13.68
N ASP A 31 24.10 -16.94 14.93
CA ASP A 31 23.83 -15.94 15.96
C ASP A 31 25.12 -15.62 16.71
N THR A 32 25.46 -14.33 16.81
CA THR A 32 26.69 -13.85 17.46
C THR A 32 26.52 -12.42 17.97
N TRP A 33 27.30 -12.07 18.97
CA TRP A 33 27.57 -10.68 19.31
C TRP A 33 28.90 -10.25 18.69
N VAL A 34 29.02 -8.99 18.29
CA VAL A 34 30.22 -8.41 17.74
C VAL A 34 30.57 -7.11 18.45
N GLY A 35 31.85 -6.81 18.53
CA GLY A 35 32.35 -5.60 19.16
C GLY A 35 33.88 -5.53 19.12
N LEU A 36 34.44 -4.40 19.53
CA LEU A 36 35.87 -4.30 19.73
C LEU A 36 36.25 -4.79 21.13
N ASP A 37 37.43 -5.42 21.22
CA ASP A 37 37.98 -5.94 22.48
C ASP A 37 38.23 -4.84 23.49
N GLU A 38 38.03 -5.11 24.78
CA GLU A 38 38.33 -4.16 25.89
C GLU A 38 39.77 -3.64 25.85
N PHE A 39 40.71 -4.42 25.36
CA PHE A 39 42.09 -4.06 25.23
C PHE A 39 42.30 -2.78 24.41
N VAL A 40 41.45 -2.46 23.47
CA VAL A 40 41.50 -1.29 22.63
C VAL A 40 40.55 -0.15 23.06
N SER A 41 39.96 -0.27 24.24
CA SER A 41 38.96 0.69 24.77
C SER A 41 39.41 2.14 24.80
N ASN A 42 40.71 2.39 24.91
CA ASN A 42 41.32 3.74 24.94
C ASN A 42 41.96 4.12 23.60
N GLN A 43 41.79 3.35 22.56
CA GLN A 43 42.41 3.57 21.25
C GLN A 43 41.44 4.24 20.29
N SER A 44 41.57 5.52 20.07
CA SER A 44 40.66 6.28 19.19
C SER A 44 40.76 5.90 17.72
N GLU A 45 41.82 5.24 17.32
CA GLU A 45 42.08 4.77 15.95
C GLU A 45 41.44 3.39 15.68
N ALA A 46 41.07 2.64 16.72
CA ALA A 46 40.45 1.33 16.57
C ALA A 46 39.08 1.43 15.89
N SER A 47 38.96 0.84 14.73
CA SER A 47 37.68 0.86 13.98
C SER A 47 37.58 -0.28 12.97
N VAL A 48 36.47 -1.03 13.01
CA VAL A 48 36.21 -2.18 12.15
C VAL A 48 34.79 -2.20 11.62
N VAL A 49 34.59 -3.01 10.59
CA VAL A 49 33.25 -3.40 10.10
C VAL A 49 33.16 -4.93 10.13
N PHE A 50 32.14 -5.45 10.78
CA PHE A 50 31.83 -6.87 10.75
C PHE A 50 30.93 -7.18 9.59
N LYS A 51 31.25 -8.24 8.83
CA LYS A 51 30.45 -8.70 7.69
C LYS A 51 30.23 -10.19 7.78
N VAL A 52 29.00 -10.62 7.46
CA VAL A 52 28.63 -12.03 7.39
C VAL A 52 28.17 -12.36 5.97
N TYR A 53 28.83 -13.30 5.33
CA TYR A 53 28.47 -13.80 4.01
C TYR A 53 27.93 -15.22 4.14
N VAL A 54 26.92 -15.53 3.34
CA VAL A 54 26.35 -16.88 3.20
C VAL A 54 26.40 -17.26 1.73
N ASP A 55 27.06 -18.37 1.41
CA ASP A 55 27.32 -18.81 0.03
C ASP A 55 27.84 -17.66 -0.88
N GLY A 56 28.76 -16.85 -0.33
CA GLY A 56 29.39 -15.74 -1.01
C GLY A 56 28.55 -14.45 -1.09
N GLN A 57 27.31 -14.43 -0.59
CA GLN A 57 26.45 -13.24 -0.56
C GLN A 57 26.51 -12.54 0.79
N LEU A 58 26.70 -11.23 0.82
CA LEU A 58 26.64 -10.42 2.04
C LEU A 58 25.21 -10.47 2.60
N LYS A 59 25.05 -10.91 3.85
CA LYS A 59 23.76 -11.04 4.55
C LYS A 59 23.63 -10.13 5.76
N ALA A 60 24.73 -9.78 6.40
CA ALA A 60 24.74 -8.80 7.48
C ALA A 60 26.04 -8.01 7.46
N GLU A 61 25.96 -6.75 7.84
CA GLU A 61 27.08 -5.82 7.97
C GLU A 61 26.75 -4.81 9.08
N THR A 62 27.72 -4.51 9.94
CA THR A 62 27.60 -3.43 10.93
C THR A 62 27.95 -2.08 10.31
N ASP A 63 27.51 -1.00 10.92
CA ASP A 63 28.14 0.29 10.74
C ASP A 63 29.62 0.21 11.21
N VAL A 64 30.39 1.28 10.98
CA VAL A 64 31.77 1.35 11.49
C VAL A 64 31.73 1.34 13.02
N MET A 65 32.21 0.25 13.61
CA MET A 65 32.33 0.13 15.06
C MET A 65 33.69 0.66 15.52
N LYS A 66 33.69 1.44 16.59
CA LYS A 66 34.83 2.05 17.23
C LYS A 66 35.01 1.54 18.66
N SER A 67 36.11 1.85 19.30
CA SER A 67 36.41 1.44 20.67
C SER A 67 35.31 1.76 21.70
N ASN A 68 34.50 2.76 21.47
CA ASN A 68 33.37 3.18 22.31
C ASN A 68 31.99 2.77 21.78
N SER A 69 31.93 2.06 20.67
CA SER A 69 30.64 1.57 20.13
C SER A 69 30.06 0.47 21.05
N PRO A 70 28.73 0.47 21.25
CA PRO A 70 28.10 -0.65 21.94
C PRO A 70 28.27 -1.93 21.09
N LYS A 71 28.28 -3.08 21.77
CA LYS A 71 28.23 -4.38 21.07
C LYS A 71 26.96 -4.46 20.23
N GLU A 72 27.03 -5.16 19.13
CA GLU A 72 25.91 -5.42 18.23
C GLU A 72 25.64 -6.92 18.13
N ARG A 73 24.39 -7.32 17.95
CA ARG A 73 24.02 -8.72 17.72
C ARG A 73 23.68 -8.94 16.26
N LEU A 74 24.34 -9.91 15.65
CA LEU A 74 24.07 -10.32 14.28
C LEU A 74 23.36 -11.69 14.31
N ILE A 75 22.21 -11.77 13.65
CA ILE A 75 21.44 -13.00 13.46
C ILE A 75 21.22 -13.16 11.97
N VAL A 76 21.71 -14.27 11.40
CA VAL A 76 21.73 -14.49 9.96
C VAL A 76 21.06 -15.83 9.63
N ASP A 77 20.15 -15.82 8.66
CA ASP A 77 19.54 -17.01 8.08
C ASP A 77 20.57 -17.75 7.23
N VAL A 78 20.83 -19.01 7.59
CA VAL A 78 21.75 -19.92 6.89
C VAL A 78 21.05 -21.18 6.37
N ARG A 79 19.71 -21.17 6.30
CA ARG A 79 18.94 -22.30 5.81
C ARG A 79 19.32 -22.64 4.35
N ASN A 80 19.52 -23.92 4.09
CA ASN A 80 19.88 -24.40 2.76
C ASN A 80 21.20 -23.83 2.22
N SER A 81 22.07 -23.33 3.11
CA SER A 81 23.41 -22.89 2.75
C SER A 81 24.46 -23.92 3.05
N ASN A 82 25.63 -23.76 2.42
CA ASN A 82 26.78 -24.63 2.63
C ASN A 82 27.92 -23.89 3.32
N GLU A 83 28.03 -22.58 3.13
CA GLU A 83 29.16 -21.80 3.64
C GLU A 83 28.70 -20.55 4.37
N LEU A 84 29.22 -20.34 5.57
CA LEU A 84 29.20 -19.08 6.29
C LEU A 84 30.61 -18.51 6.34
N LYS A 85 30.80 -17.28 5.89
CA LYS A 85 32.08 -16.57 6.01
C LYS A 85 31.89 -15.32 6.90
N LEU A 86 32.69 -15.26 7.94
CA LEU A 86 32.81 -14.14 8.87
C LEU A 86 34.00 -13.27 8.46
N VAL A 87 33.81 -11.98 8.33
CA VAL A 87 34.85 -11.04 7.95
C VAL A 87 34.91 -9.91 8.96
N VAL A 88 36.09 -9.58 9.44
CA VAL A 88 36.39 -8.31 10.09
C VAL A 88 37.19 -7.46 9.10
N ASP A 89 36.55 -6.44 8.58
CA ASP A 89 37.11 -5.57 7.55
C ASP A 89 37.68 -4.30 8.17
N VAL A 90 38.66 -3.68 7.51
CA VAL A 90 39.17 -2.40 7.89
C VAL A 90 38.15 -1.31 7.67
N ALA A 91 38.05 -0.37 8.57
CA ALA A 91 37.28 0.84 8.36
C ALA A 91 38.09 1.89 7.53
N THR A 92 37.99 3.16 7.84
CA THR A 92 38.55 4.25 7.03
C THR A 92 40.02 4.60 7.30
N ASN A 93 40.62 4.05 8.34
CA ASN A 93 41.94 4.48 8.88
C ASN A 93 43.03 3.37 8.89
N GLY A 94 42.82 2.28 8.19
CA GLY A 94 43.72 1.11 8.16
C GLY A 94 43.45 0.13 9.31
N SER A 95 44.43 -0.70 9.66
CA SER A 95 44.24 -1.82 10.59
C SER A 95 44.88 -1.59 11.98
N THR A 96 45.14 -0.34 12.36
CA THR A 96 45.81 -0.04 13.63
C THR A 96 44.85 -0.20 14.81
N TRP A 97 45.20 -1.05 15.77
CA TRP A 97 44.41 -1.36 16.96
C TRP A 97 43.03 -2.03 16.70
N ASP A 98 42.84 -2.65 15.57
CA ASP A 98 41.55 -3.22 15.15
C ASP A 98 41.29 -4.61 15.78
N HIS A 99 41.46 -4.74 17.10
CA HIS A 99 41.10 -5.98 17.82
C HIS A 99 39.60 -6.09 17.93
N ALA A 100 39.04 -7.18 17.43
CA ALA A 100 37.64 -7.41 17.26
C ALA A 100 37.20 -8.79 17.71
N ASP A 101 36.01 -8.89 18.28
CA ASP A 101 35.47 -10.12 18.84
C ASP A 101 34.17 -10.56 18.18
N TRP A 102 34.14 -11.85 17.82
CA TRP A 102 32.93 -12.61 17.58
C TRP A 102 32.57 -13.34 18.87
N ALA A 103 31.65 -12.80 19.64
CA ALA A 103 31.32 -13.30 20.98
C ALA A 103 30.07 -14.18 20.96
N ASP A 104 30.13 -15.33 21.65
CA ASP A 104 29.05 -16.33 21.75
C ASP A 104 28.54 -16.79 20.39
N ALA A 105 29.41 -16.83 19.37
CA ALA A 105 29.10 -17.24 18.02
C ALA A 105 28.64 -18.72 17.97
N ARG A 106 27.48 -18.98 17.38
CA ARG A 106 26.87 -20.30 17.34
C ARG A 106 25.92 -20.50 16.18
N PHE A 107 25.84 -21.73 15.70
CA PHE A 107 24.76 -22.19 14.84
C PHE A 107 23.57 -22.69 15.68
N ARG A 108 22.35 -22.49 15.19
CA ARG A 108 21.13 -23.04 15.80
C ARG A 108 20.14 -23.51 14.74
N ASN A 109 19.23 -24.40 15.14
CA ASN A 109 18.14 -24.87 14.30
C ASN A 109 16.81 -24.25 14.72
N ILE A 110 15.98 -23.88 13.74
CA ILE A 110 14.68 -23.19 13.91
C ILE A 110 13.68 -24.07 14.67
N ALA A 111 13.83 -25.40 14.64
CA ALA A 111 13.02 -26.30 15.47
C ALA A 111 13.01 -25.96 16.98
N GLN A 112 13.84 -24.98 17.40
CA GLN A 112 13.84 -24.40 18.73
C GLN A 112 12.93 -23.17 18.88
N PHE A 113 12.39 -22.61 17.79
CA PHE A 113 11.45 -21.49 17.87
C PHE A 113 10.02 -22.02 17.90
N ASN A 114 9.26 -21.52 18.84
CA ASN A 114 7.86 -21.89 18.98
C ASN A 114 6.97 -20.88 18.23
N THR A 115 6.59 -21.22 17.00
CA THR A 115 5.67 -20.41 16.17
C THR A 115 4.20 -20.74 16.41
N VAL A 116 3.89 -21.79 17.16
CA VAL A 116 2.51 -22.30 17.33
C VAL A 116 1.55 -21.23 17.85
N GLN A 117 2.00 -20.39 18.79
CA GLN A 117 1.16 -19.30 19.31
C GLN A 117 0.94 -18.20 18.28
N LEU A 118 1.93 -17.89 17.44
CA LEU A 118 1.81 -16.91 16.38
C LEU A 118 0.88 -17.40 15.27
N GLU A 119 1.04 -18.66 14.85
CA GLU A 119 0.14 -19.29 13.86
C GLU A 119 -1.31 -19.31 14.34
N LYS A 120 -1.52 -19.61 15.63
CA LYS A 120 -2.84 -19.56 16.25
C LYS A 120 -3.41 -18.14 16.28
N ALA A 121 -2.63 -17.15 16.72
CA ALA A 121 -3.06 -15.75 16.78
C ALA A 121 -3.36 -15.19 15.37
N LEU A 122 -2.56 -15.55 14.37
CA LEU A 122 -2.83 -15.19 12.97
C LEU A 122 -4.15 -15.79 12.49
N THR A 123 -4.38 -17.08 12.77
CA THR A 123 -5.64 -17.75 12.41
C THR A 123 -6.85 -17.10 13.08
N GLU A 124 -6.74 -16.75 14.36
CA GLU A 124 -7.80 -16.05 15.09
C GLU A 124 -8.07 -14.67 14.48
N ALA A 125 -7.02 -13.89 14.20
CA ALA A 125 -7.12 -12.56 13.61
C ALA A 125 -7.74 -12.57 12.20
N GLU A 126 -7.34 -13.51 11.36
CA GLU A 126 -7.83 -13.65 9.98
C GLU A 126 -9.30 -14.11 9.89
N ASN A 127 -9.81 -14.75 10.95
CA ASN A 127 -11.20 -15.22 11.00
C ASN A 127 -12.18 -14.19 11.60
N ILE A 128 -11.71 -13.02 12.03
CA ILE A 128 -12.60 -11.97 12.52
C ILE A 128 -13.45 -11.41 11.37
N ASP A 129 -14.77 -11.31 11.58
CA ASP A 129 -15.65 -10.61 10.63
C ASP A 129 -15.46 -9.09 10.79
N LEU A 130 -14.62 -8.54 9.94
CA LEU A 130 -14.23 -7.12 9.96
C LEU A 130 -15.37 -6.16 9.60
N ASN A 131 -16.49 -6.65 9.04
CA ASN A 131 -17.60 -5.79 8.62
C ASN A 131 -18.24 -4.99 9.77
N ASN A 132 -17.99 -5.38 11.00
CA ASN A 132 -18.58 -4.76 12.17
C ASN A 132 -17.68 -3.77 12.91
N TYR A 133 -16.47 -3.53 12.37
CA TYR A 133 -15.48 -2.67 13.01
C TYR A 133 -15.16 -1.44 12.16
N THR A 134 -14.60 -0.40 12.81
CA THR A 134 -14.21 0.84 12.12
C THR A 134 -12.98 0.62 11.24
N GLU A 135 -12.91 1.34 10.12
CA GLU A 135 -11.80 1.21 9.15
C GLU A 135 -10.43 1.46 9.80
N GLU A 136 -10.34 2.44 10.70
CA GLU A 136 -9.11 2.76 11.43
C GLU A 136 -8.62 1.58 12.30
N SER A 137 -9.53 0.91 13.03
CA SER A 137 -9.16 -0.25 13.85
C SER A 137 -8.84 -1.49 13.00
N ILE A 138 -9.48 -1.64 11.84
CA ILE A 138 -9.19 -2.69 10.87
C ILE A 138 -7.78 -2.52 10.29
N GLU A 139 -7.37 -1.31 9.92
CA GLU A 139 -6.03 -1.03 9.39
C GLU A 139 -4.93 -1.42 10.39
N ILE A 140 -5.15 -1.14 11.67
CA ILE A 140 -4.23 -1.55 12.75
C ILE A 140 -4.08 -3.08 12.78
N LEU A 141 -5.19 -3.82 12.68
CA LEU A 141 -5.18 -5.29 12.69
C LEU A 141 -4.53 -5.86 11.42
N GLU A 142 -4.83 -5.33 10.24
CA GLU A 142 -4.22 -5.77 8.98
C GLU A 142 -2.70 -5.56 8.98
N ASN A 143 -2.23 -4.45 9.51
CA ASN A 143 -0.80 -4.19 9.68
C ASN A 143 -0.15 -5.18 10.66
N ALA A 144 -0.82 -5.52 11.75
CA ALA A 144 -0.34 -6.51 12.71
C ALA A 144 -0.31 -7.93 12.10
N ILE A 145 -1.30 -8.30 11.28
CA ILE A 145 -1.35 -9.58 10.55
C ILE A 145 -0.17 -9.66 9.57
N SER A 146 0.07 -8.60 8.80
CA SER A 146 1.20 -8.56 7.86
C SER A 146 2.55 -8.74 8.58
N ALA A 147 2.78 -7.98 9.65
CA ALA A 147 3.98 -8.11 10.48
C ALA A 147 4.09 -9.50 11.13
N GLY A 148 2.96 -10.10 11.54
CA GLY A 148 2.93 -11.46 12.07
C GLY A 148 3.34 -12.52 11.04
N LYS A 149 2.87 -12.41 9.80
CA LYS A 149 3.28 -13.31 8.69
C LYS A 149 4.77 -13.20 8.39
N GLU A 150 5.33 -12.01 8.42
CA GLU A 150 6.77 -11.81 8.26
C GLU A 150 7.55 -12.45 9.43
N ALA A 151 7.04 -12.32 10.66
CA ALA A 151 7.67 -12.87 11.85
C ALA A 151 7.70 -14.41 11.88
N LEU A 152 6.82 -15.12 11.16
CA LEU A 152 6.90 -16.58 10.98
C LEU A 152 8.21 -17.02 10.33
N ASN A 153 8.82 -16.18 9.50
CA ASN A 153 10.11 -16.44 8.88
C ASN A 153 11.30 -15.96 9.72
N SER A 154 11.04 -15.38 10.90
CA SER A 154 12.10 -14.86 11.77
C SER A 154 12.91 -16.00 12.37
N VAL A 155 14.19 -15.72 12.56
CA VAL A 155 15.15 -16.58 13.26
C VAL A 155 15.35 -16.15 14.73
N ASN A 156 14.48 -15.30 15.25
CA ASN A 156 14.55 -14.76 16.60
C ASN A 156 13.23 -14.96 17.34
N GLN A 157 13.24 -15.72 18.46
CA GLN A 157 12.05 -15.98 19.28
C GLN A 157 11.42 -14.66 19.81
N GLU A 158 12.21 -13.69 20.19
CA GLU A 158 11.70 -12.40 20.67
C GLU A 158 10.87 -11.68 19.60
N THR A 159 11.26 -11.79 18.33
CA THR A 159 10.47 -11.24 17.21
C THR A 159 9.13 -11.95 17.06
N VAL A 160 9.12 -13.29 17.20
CA VAL A 160 7.91 -14.11 17.16
C VAL A 160 6.98 -13.74 18.33
N ASP A 161 7.52 -13.65 19.54
CA ASP A 161 6.75 -13.32 20.74
C ASP A 161 6.13 -11.90 20.68
N LYS A 162 6.91 -10.92 20.23
CA LYS A 162 6.40 -9.55 20.01
C LYS A 162 5.31 -9.48 18.94
N ALA A 163 5.39 -10.31 17.90
CA ALA A 163 4.34 -10.38 16.89
C ALA A 163 3.03 -10.93 17.46
N VAL A 164 3.10 -11.93 18.37
CA VAL A 164 1.93 -12.45 19.10
C VAL A 164 1.29 -11.36 19.97
N GLU A 165 2.10 -10.60 20.70
CA GLU A 165 1.61 -9.51 21.55
C GLU A 165 0.91 -8.43 20.70
N LYS A 166 1.55 -7.97 19.63
CA LYS A 166 0.97 -6.97 18.73
C LYS A 166 -0.33 -7.42 18.07
N LEU A 167 -0.43 -8.70 17.67
CA LEU A 167 -1.68 -9.24 17.11
C LEU A 167 -2.80 -9.22 18.15
N LYS A 168 -2.51 -9.61 19.40
CA LYS A 168 -3.49 -9.57 20.49
C LYS A 168 -3.93 -8.14 20.79
N GLU A 169 -2.99 -7.21 20.94
CA GLU A 169 -3.28 -5.79 21.14
C GLU A 169 -4.16 -5.23 20.01
N ALA A 170 -3.85 -5.57 18.76
CA ALA A 170 -4.62 -5.13 17.61
C ALA A 170 -6.04 -5.72 17.59
N MET A 171 -6.22 -7.00 17.93
CA MET A 171 -7.54 -7.63 18.07
C MET A 171 -8.35 -6.99 19.22
N ASP A 172 -7.72 -6.73 20.36
CA ASP A 172 -8.35 -6.10 21.53
C ASP A 172 -8.68 -4.61 21.28
N SER A 173 -8.00 -3.96 20.35
CA SER A 173 -8.22 -2.56 19.98
C SER A 173 -9.29 -2.36 18.90
N LEU A 174 -9.92 -3.43 18.42
CA LEU A 174 -11.00 -3.32 17.45
C LEU A 174 -12.20 -2.55 18.03
N VAL A 175 -12.65 -1.52 17.29
CA VAL A 175 -13.76 -0.65 17.68
C VAL A 175 -14.98 -1.01 16.85
N GLU A 176 -16.04 -1.48 17.52
CA GLU A 176 -17.31 -1.78 16.84
C GLU A 176 -17.97 -0.52 16.28
N ILE A 177 -18.55 -0.64 15.09
CA ILE A 177 -19.33 0.44 14.46
C ILE A 177 -20.65 0.60 15.20
N ASP A 178 -20.99 1.82 15.60
CA ASP A 178 -22.34 2.13 16.09
C ASP A 178 -23.33 2.13 14.94
N LEU A 179 -24.17 1.11 14.86
CA LEU A 179 -25.21 0.99 13.83
C LEU A 179 -26.28 2.08 13.91
N ASN A 180 -26.39 2.79 15.03
CA ASN A 180 -27.30 3.90 15.23
C ASN A 180 -26.67 5.25 14.88
N GLU A 181 -25.37 5.28 14.60
CA GLU A 181 -24.69 6.49 14.15
C GLU A 181 -25.32 7.02 12.86
N ILE A 182 -25.56 8.35 12.82
CA ILE A 182 -26.13 9.01 11.65
C ILE A 182 -25.05 9.22 10.60
N VAL A 183 -25.28 8.70 9.41
CA VAL A 183 -24.38 8.88 8.27
C VAL A 183 -24.52 10.30 7.72
N GLN A 184 -23.42 11.04 7.68
CA GLN A 184 -23.36 12.37 7.12
C GLN A 184 -23.29 12.31 5.58
N ILE A 185 -24.44 12.45 4.92
CA ILE A 185 -24.55 12.50 3.46
C ILE A 185 -24.76 13.94 3.06
N LYS A 186 -23.74 14.56 2.46
CA LYS A 186 -23.78 15.97 2.07
C LYS A 186 -24.57 16.22 0.77
N ASP A 187 -24.60 15.21 -0.10
CA ASP A 187 -25.34 15.28 -1.37
C ASP A 187 -26.82 14.94 -1.13
N GLU A 188 -27.67 15.94 -1.22
CA GLU A 188 -29.10 15.80 -0.96
C GLU A 188 -29.78 14.85 -1.97
N SER A 189 -29.31 14.81 -3.23
CA SER A 189 -29.87 13.91 -4.25
C SER A 189 -29.52 12.46 -3.95
N LEU A 190 -28.31 12.21 -3.44
CA LEU A 190 -27.90 10.89 -2.94
C LEU A 190 -28.74 10.50 -1.72
N LYS A 191 -28.86 11.40 -0.73
CA LYS A 191 -29.67 11.17 0.48
C LYS A 191 -31.10 10.79 0.13
N LEU A 192 -31.74 11.56 -0.76
CA LEU A 192 -33.11 11.30 -1.22
C LEU A 192 -33.22 9.99 -1.99
N SER A 193 -32.21 9.62 -2.78
CA SER A 193 -32.20 8.35 -3.51
C SER A 193 -32.15 7.15 -2.54
N ILE A 194 -31.29 7.25 -1.50
CA ILE A 194 -31.17 6.23 -0.45
C ILE A 194 -32.47 6.15 0.38
N GLN A 195 -33.02 7.27 0.82
CA GLN A 195 -34.26 7.31 1.58
C GLN A 195 -35.41 6.67 0.79
N ARG A 196 -35.50 6.94 -0.51
CA ARG A 196 -36.52 6.33 -1.39
C ARG A 196 -36.35 4.82 -1.50
N GLU A 197 -35.13 4.35 -1.68
CA GLU A 197 -34.85 2.92 -1.80
C GLU A 197 -35.16 2.17 -0.50
N LEU A 198 -34.83 2.77 0.64
CA LEU A 198 -35.08 2.21 1.98
C LEU A 198 -36.53 2.42 2.48
N GLY A 199 -37.32 3.27 1.82
CA GLY A 199 -38.68 3.60 2.25
C GLY A 199 -38.73 4.40 3.57
N ILE A 200 -37.73 5.24 3.84
CA ILE A 200 -37.61 6.06 5.05
C ILE A 200 -37.63 7.56 4.72
N SER A 201 -37.91 8.40 5.71
CA SER A 201 -37.91 9.87 5.58
C SER A 201 -37.01 10.57 6.60
N ASP A 202 -36.50 9.84 7.57
CA ASP A 202 -35.68 10.37 8.67
C ASP A 202 -34.18 10.36 8.31
N GLU A 203 -33.33 10.75 9.27
CA GLU A 203 -31.88 10.63 9.11
C GLU A 203 -31.48 9.16 8.91
N ILE A 204 -30.48 8.97 8.06
CA ILE A 204 -30.03 7.64 7.68
C ILE A 204 -28.93 7.19 8.65
N THR A 205 -29.13 6.04 9.27
CA THR A 205 -28.12 5.44 10.15
C THR A 205 -27.23 4.45 9.40
N VAL A 206 -26.06 4.15 9.98
CA VAL A 206 -25.14 3.11 9.45
C VAL A 206 -25.87 1.76 9.31
N GLY A 207 -26.70 1.39 10.29
CA GLY A 207 -27.48 0.16 10.23
C GLY A 207 -28.47 0.13 9.05
N GLN A 208 -29.07 1.25 8.70
CA GLN A 208 -29.96 1.40 7.54
C GLN A 208 -29.19 1.35 6.23
N MET A 209 -28.01 2.01 6.14
CA MET A 209 -27.13 1.90 4.96
C MET A 209 -26.77 0.46 4.64
N ARG A 210 -26.56 -0.39 5.63
CA ARG A 210 -26.28 -1.82 5.45
C ARG A 210 -27.45 -2.65 4.91
N GLN A 211 -28.66 -2.08 4.85
CA GLN A 211 -29.83 -2.73 4.25
C GLN A 211 -29.91 -2.50 2.74
N LEU A 212 -29.14 -1.57 2.18
CA LEU A 212 -29.08 -1.33 0.75
C LEU A 212 -28.45 -2.52 0.02
N ILE A 213 -29.19 -3.06 -0.95
CA ILE A 213 -28.75 -4.13 -1.86
C ILE A 213 -28.58 -3.56 -3.27
N SER A 214 -29.46 -2.66 -3.67
CA SER A 214 -29.40 -1.96 -4.95
C SER A 214 -29.64 -0.47 -4.75
N LEU A 215 -29.07 0.35 -5.61
CA LEU A 215 -29.33 1.79 -5.61
C LEU A 215 -29.25 2.35 -7.02
N LYS A 216 -30.24 3.16 -7.38
CA LYS A 216 -30.21 3.97 -8.58
C LYS A 216 -30.27 5.46 -8.18
N THR A 217 -29.34 6.22 -8.72
CA THR A 217 -29.22 7.66 -8.40
C THR A 217 -29.51 8.56 -9.60
N SER A 218 -29.84 9.81 -9.33
CA SER A 218 -29.96 10.86 -10.33
C SER A 218 -29.61 12.21 -9.75
N GLN A 219 -28.91 13.05 -10.50
CA GLN A 219 -28.48 14.39 -10.09
C GLN A 219 -27.55 14.38 -8.87
N VAL A 220 -26.68 13.36 -8.78
CA VAL A 220 -25.72 13.17 -7.70
C VAL A 220 -24.33 13.64 -8.15
N GLU A 221 -23.64 14.40 -7.28
CA GLU A 221 -22.28 14.89 -7.49
C GLU A 221 -21.25 14.17 -6.61
N SER A 222 -21.69 13.62 -5.47
CA SER A 222 -20.81 12.95 -4.50
C SER A 222 -21.43 11.66 -3.98
N LEU A 223 -20.59 10.63 -3.87
CA LEU A 223 -20.95 9.33 -3.27
C LEU A 223 -20.57 9.25 -1.78
N GLU A 224 -20.11 10.34 -1.17
CA GLU A 224 -19.71 10.35 0.25
C GLU A 224 -20.89 9.92 1.15
N GLY A 225 -20.66 8.96 2.02
CA GLY A 225 -21.68 8.30 2.85
C GLY A 225 -22.02 6.89 2.33
N LEU A 226 -21.78 6.59 1.04
CA LEU A 226 -22.12 5.29 0.47
C LEU A 226 -21.17 4.16 0.93
N GLN A 227 -19.99 4.50 1.48
CA GLN A 227 -19.04 3.53 2.03
C GLN A 227 -19.63 2.64 3.14
N TYR A 228 -20.71 3.08 3.78
CA TYR A 228 -21.41 2.29 4.80
C TYR A 228 -22.39 1.26 4.22
N ALA A 229 -22.68 1.31 2.92
CA ALA A 229 -23.58 0.37 2.24
C ALA A 229 -22.86 -0.94 1.86
N ILE A 230 -22.25 -1.61 2.82
CA ILE A 230 -21.37 -2.78 2.60
C ILE A 230 -22.07 -4.00 1.97
N ASN A 231 -23.39 -4.03 1.96
CA ASN A 231 -24.19 -5.07 1.34
C ASN A 231 -24.68 -4.72 -0.07
N LEU A 232 -24.29 -3.55 -0.59
CA LEU A 232 -24.70 -3.10 -1.93
C LEU A 232 -24.11 -4.03 -3.00
N GLU A 233 -24.98 -4.60 -3.84
CA GLU A 233 -24.62 -5.52 -4.94
C GLU A 233 -24.74 -4.86 -6.31
N SER A 234 -25.67 -3.90 -6.48
CA SER A 234 -25.90 -3.19 -7.74
C SER A 234 -26.00 -1.68 -7.51
N LEU A 235 -25.28 -0.90 -8.33
CA LEU A 235 -25.28 0.57 -8.28
C LEU A 235 -25.38 1.15 -9.69
N ASP A 236 -26.43 1.94 -9.95
CA ASP A 236 -26.63 2.68 -11.18
C ASP A 236 -26.39 4.16 -10.93
N ILE A 237 -25.24 4.65 -11.37
CA ILE A 237 -24.79 6.05 -11.28
C ILE A 237 -24.63 6.70 -12.66
N GLU A 238 -25.26 6.14 -13.68
CA GLU A 238 -25.19 6.71 -15.02
C GLU A 238 -25.80 8.12 -15.08
N TYR A 239 -25.21 8.98 -15.91
CA TYR A 239 -25.66 10.35 -16.15
C TYR A 239 -25.72 11.25 -14.88
N ASN A 240 -24.89 10.96 -13.88
CA ASN A 240 -24.67 11.79 -12.71
C ASN A 240 -23.39 12.63 -12.85
N GLU A 241 -23.17 13.61 -11.95
CA GLU A 241 -21.99 14.48 -11.97
C GLU A 241 -20.85 13.98 -11.08
N ILE A 242 -20.80 12.66 -10.86
CA ILE A 242 -19.84 11.98 -9.99
C ILE A 242 -18.46 11.96 -10.64
N ARG A 243 -17.41 12.26 -9.87
CA ARG A 243 -16.02 12.24 -10.30
C ARG A 243 -15.11 11.42 -9.37
N ASP A 244 -15.58 11.11 -8.17
CA ASP A 244 -14.85 10.36 -7.16
C ASP A 244 -15.60 9.08 -6.79
N LEU A 245 -14.99 7.94 -7.11
CA LEU A 245 -15.52 6.61 -6.82
C LEU A 245 -14.86 5.98 -5.57
N SER A 246 -13.97 6.69 -4.89
CA SER A 246 -13.28 6.16 -3.70
C SER A 246 -14.22 5.74 -2.55
N PRO A 247 -15.44 6.32 -2.37
CA PRO A 247 -16.40 5.79 -1.40
C PRO A 247 -16.85 4.35 -1.66
N LEU A 248 -16.63 3.82 -2.88
CA LEU A 248 -16.99 2.44 -3.25
C LEU A 248 -15.88 1.42 -2.93
N LYS A 249 -14.71 1.86 -2.42
CA LYS A 249 -13.50 1.04 -2.22
C LYS A 249 -13.77 -0.26 -1.46
N ASN A 250 -14.52 -0.16 -0.37
CA ASN A 250 -14.75 -1.29 0.53
C ASN A 250 -16.07 -2.04 0.28
N LEU A 251 -16.80 -1.70 -0.78
CA LEU A 251 -18.05 -2.37 -1.15
C LEU A 251 -17.75 -3.68 -1.88
N LYS A 252 -17.25 -4.68 -1.15
CA LYS A 252 -16.78 -5.98 -1.70
C LYS A 252 -17.89 -6.80 -2.37
N LYS A 253 -19.18 -6.52 -2.06
CA LYS A 253 -20.35 -7.19 -2.66
C LYS A 253 -20.85 -6.53 -3.95
N LEU A 254 -20.35 -5.33 -4.27
CA LEU A 254 -20.75 -4.59 -5.47
C LEU A 254 -20.22 -5.28 -6.74
N LYS A 255 -21.13 -5.89 -7.50
CA LYS A 255 -20.85 -6.68 -8.73
C LYS A 255 -21.34 -6.01 -10.00
N ASP A 256 -22.43 -5.23 -9.91
CA ASP A 256 -23.06 -4.54 -11.02
C ASP A 256 -22.95 -3.05 -10.82
N LEU A 257 -21.94 -2.43 -11.44
CA LEU A 257 -21.75 -0.98 -11.44
C LEU A 257 -22.01 -0.43 -12.83
N LYS A 258 -23.04 0.42 -12.96
CA LYS A 258 -23.30 1.20 -14.16
C LYS A 258 -22.81 2.62 -13.96
N ALA A 259 -21.70 2.95 -14.59
CA ALA A 259 -20.98 4.20 -14.41
C ALA A 259 -20.65 4.91 -15.75
N ASN A 260 -21.60 4.84 -16.70
CA ASN A 260 -21.45 5.58 -17.95
C ASN A 260 -21.80 7.06 -17.75
N VAL A 261 -21.07 7.92 -18.48
CA VAL A 261 -21.28 9.36 -18.44
C VAL A 261 -21.08 9.96 -17.05
N LEU A 262 -19.94 9.59 -16.43
CA LEU A 262 -19.46 10.25 -15.20
C LEU A 262 -19.18 11.73 -15.45
N GLY A 263 -19.46 12.58 -14.46
CA GLY A 263 -19.32 14.03 -14.57
C GLY A 263 -20.45 14.71 -15.30
N GLY A 264 -21.51 13.95 -15.64
CA GLY A 264 -22.69 14.47 -16.33
C GLY A 264 -22.42 14.77 -17.82
N LEU A 265 -23.49 15.20 -18.50
CA LEU A 265 -23.36 15.87 -19.79
C LEU A 265 -22.89 17.30 -19.51
N ILE A 266 -21.61 17.58 -19.70
CA ILE A 266 -21.07 18.94 -19.53
C ILE A 266 -21.47 19.74 -20.78
N PRO A 267 -22.55 20.59 -20.72
CA PRO A 267 -22.86 21.49 -21.80
C PRO A 267 -21.84 22.64 -21.72
N GLY A 268 -20.88 22.62 -22.60
CA GLY A 268 -19.89 23.67 -22.70
C GLY A 268 -19.68 24.05 -24.15
N SER A 269 -19.73 25.35 -24.43
CA SER A 269 -19.11 25.84 -25.65
C SER A 269 -17.60 25.69 -25.44
N ILE A 270 -17.04 24.57 -25.83
CA ILE A 270 -15.60 24.49 -25.97
C ILE A 270 -15.30 25.31 -27.22
N TYR A 271 -14.91 26.56 -26.98
CA TYR A 271 -14.49 27.43 -28.09
C TYR A 271 -13.18 26.86 -28.61
N SER A 272 -13.20 26.44 -29.87
CA SER A 272 -12.00 26.13 -30.60
C SER A 272 -11.19 27.43 -30.75
N LYS A 273 -10.16 27.55 -29.94
CA LYS A 273 -9.15 28.59 -30.14
C LYS A 273 -8.04 27.99 -31.00
N ASP A 274 -7.71 28.64 -32.07
CA ASP A 274 -6.63 28.19 -32.97
C ASP A 274 -6.84 26.75 -33.52
N ASN A 275 -8.06 26.39 -33.86
CA ASN A 275 -8.46 25.06 -34.34
C ASN A 275 -8.19 23.92 -33.35
N LYS A 276 -8.25 24.20 -32.04
CA LYS A 276 -8.07 23.22 -31.00
C LYS A 276 -9.20 23.26 -29.98
N ALA A 277 -9.78 22.11 -29.67
CA ALA A 277 -10.72 21.94 -28.57
C ALA A 277 -10.03 21.19 -27.42
N THR A 278 -10.12 21.70 -26.20
CA THR A 278 -9.47 21.09 -25.04
C THR A 278 -10.52 20.67 -24.01
N VAL A 279 -10.45 19.43 -23.56
CA VAL A 279 -11.34 18.86 -22.53
C VAL A 279 -10.53 18.12 -21.48
N SER A 280 -10.99 18.16 -20.24
CA SER A 280 -10.44 17.35 -19.16
C SER A 280 -11.52 17.01 -18.15
N LEU A 281 -11.43 15.85 -17.56
CA LEU A 281 -12.22 15.45 -16.41
C LEU A 281 -11.35 14.59 -15.49
N ASP A 282 -11.21 15.02 -14.24
CA ASP A 282 -10.56 14.22 -13.23
C ASP A 282 -11.53 13.16 -12.73
N VAL A 283 -11.21 11.91 -12.97
CA VAL A 283 -11.92 10.74 -12.44
C VAL A 283 -11.01 10.04 -11.45
N ILE A 284 -11.51 9.81 -10.24
CA ILE A 284 -10.83 9.07 -9.18
C ILE A 284 -11.50 7.70 -9.07
N ASN A 285 -10.72 6.63 -9.21
CA ASN A 285 -11.23 5.26 -9.13
C ASN A 285 -11.54 4.84 -7.69
N ARG A 286 -12.02 3.61 -7.50
CA ARG A 286 -12.34 3.05 -6.19
C ARG A 286 -11.15 3.02 -5.22
N ASN A 287 -9.92 2.91 -5.71
CA ASN A 287 -8.70 2.92 -4.88
C ASN A 287 -8.17 4.32 -4.57
N GLY A 288 -8.88 5.38 -4.96
CA GLY A 288 -8.47 6.77 -4.75
C GLY A 288 -7.39 7.24 -5.75
N LYS A 289 -7.15 6.50 -6.83
CA LYS A 289 -6.18 6.85 -7.86
C LYS A 289 -6.85 7.67 -8.96
N LYS A 290 -6.22 8.79 -9.35
CA LYS A 290 -6.64 9.54 -10.55
C LYS A 290 -6.42 8.68 -11.79
N LEU A 291 -7.46 8.56 -12.62
CA LEU A 291 -7.41 7.88 -13.90
C LEU A 291 -7.11 8.89 -15.02
N LEU A 292 -6.34 8.45 -16.01
CA LEU A 292 -6.19 9.14 -17.28
C LEU A 292 -7.09 8.47 -18.31
N PRO A 293 -7.66 9.24 -19.28
CA PRO A 293 -8.40 8.63 -20.39
C PRO A 293 -7.53 7.62 -21.15
N THR A 294 -8.12 6.49 -21.51
CA THR A 294 -7.48 5.44 -22.33
C THR A 294 -7.92 5.52 -23.78
N SER A 295 -9.04 6.19 -24.07
CA SER A 295 -9.54 6.41 -25.42
C SER A 295 -10.35 7.69 -25.50
N VAL A 296 -10.34 8.32 -26.67
CA VAL A 296 -11.12 9.52 -26.99
C VAL A 296 -11.96 9.24 -28.25
N ILE A 297 -13.27 9.36 -28.10
CA ILE A 297 -14.21 9.15 -29.20
C ILE A 297 -14.91 10.46 -29.52
N VAL A 298 -14.82 10.92 -30.75
CA VAL A 298 -15.51 12.10 -31.25
C VAL A 298 -16.66 11.67 -32.15
N LYS A 299 -17.86 12.10 -31.81
CA LYS A 299 -19.09 11.84 -32.57
C LYS A 299 -19.61 13.10 -33.18
N HIS A 300 -19.88 13.11 -34.48
CA HIS A 300 -20.64 14.16 -35.16
C HIS A 300 -22.16 13.90 -34.95
N ASN A 301 -22.84 14.81 -34.26
CA ASN A 301 -24.21 14.55 -33.80
C ASN A 301 -25.26 14.50 -34.92
N LYS A 302 -25.02 15.11 -36.10
CA LYS A 302 -25.95 15.07 -37.24
C LYS A 302 -25.76 13.82 -38.11
N THR A 303 -24.52 13.49 -38.46
CA THR A 303 -24.23 12.36 -39.35
C THR A 303 -24.14 11.04 -38.59
N HIS A 304 -23.97 11.10 -37.26
CA HIS A 304 -23.71 9.98 -36.37
C HIS A 304 -22.38 9.23 -36.68
N GLU A 305 -21.47 9.88 -37.38
CA GLU A 305 -20.13 9.35 -37.63
C GLU A 305 -19.28 9.45 -36.38
N TYR A 306 -18.46 8.43 -36.15
CA TYR A 306 -17.54 8.34 -35.03
C TYR A 306 -16.09 8.33 -35.50
N ASN A 307 -15.24 9.03 -34.80
CA ASN A 307 -13.80 8.96 -34.96
C ASN A 307 -13.15 8.69 -33.61
N THR A 308 -12.35 7.63 -33.52
CA THR A 308 -11.54 7.34 -32.33
C THR A 308 -10.15 7.92 -32.57
N LEU A 309 -9.73 8.82 -31.70
CA LEU A 309 -8.42 9.45 -31.78
C LEU A 309 -7.36 8.59 -31.08
N ASP A 310 -6.12 8.62 -31.60
CA ASP A 310 -5.00 8.02 -30.87
C ASP A 310 -4.74 8.85 -29.61
N ILE A 311 -4.82 8.19 -28.46
CA ILE A 311 -4.70 8.86 -27.17
C ILE A 311 -3.31 9.48 -27.01
N ASN A 312 -2.26 8.87 -27.55
CA ASN A 312 -0.89 9.36 -27.45
C ASN A 312 -0.67 10.67 -28.19
N ASP A 313 -1.50 10.96 -29.18
CA ASP A 313 -1.41 12.18 -29.99
C ASP A 313 -2.19 13.34 -29.39
N CYS A 314 -3.11 13.09 -28.45
CA CYS A 314 -4.07 14.09 -28.00
C CYS A 314 -4.14 14.31 -26.47
N ILE A 315 -3.44 13.52 -25.65
CA ILE A 315 -3.45 13.67 -24.18
C ILE A 315 -2.10 14.15 -23.65
N ASP A 316 -2.13 15.01 -22.63
CA ASP A 316 -0.94 15.38 -21.87
C ASP A 316 -0.80 14.56 -20.56
N GLU A 317 0.31 14.77 -19.85
CA GLU A 317 0.63 14.09 -18.58
C GLU A 317 -0.37 14.37 -17.46
N ASN A 318 -1.20 15.42 -17.57
CA ASN A 318 -2.22 15.79 -16.61
C ASN A 318 -3.61 15.22 -16.97
N GLY A 319 -3.73 14.53 -18.11
CA GLY A 319 -5.00 14.00 -18.59
C GLY A 319 -5.84 15.00 -19.37
N VAL A 320 -5.25 16.10 -19.79
CA VAL A 320 -5.93 17.09 -20.64
C VAL A 320 -5.90 16.62 -22.08
N VAL A 321 -7.08 16.45 -22.67
CA VAL A 321 -7.22 16.03 -24.07
C VAL A 321 -7.36 17.26 -24.96
N THR A 322 -6.50 17.37 -25.98
CA THR A 322 -6.54 18.43 -26.99
C THR A 322 -6.83 17.82 -28.36
N ILE A 323 -7.93 18.26 -28.99
CA ILE A 323 -8.43 17.75 -30.26
C ILE A 323 -8.16 18.78 -31.34
N ASP A 324 -7.54 18.38 -32.45
CA ASP A 324 -7.44 19.21 -33.65
C ASP A 324 -8.79 19.26 -34.37
N THR A 325 -9.35 20.45 -34.46
CA THR A 325 -10.67 20.72 -35.07
C THR A 325 -10.58 21.32 -36.48
N THR A 326 -9.40 21.34 -37.08
CA THR A 326 -9.17 21.96 -38.39
C THR A 326 -10.14 21.46 -39.48
N ASN A 327 -10.47 20.17 -39.45
CA ASN A 327 -11.34 19.50 -40.41
C ASN A 327 -12.79 19.32 -39.93
N PHE A 328 -13.16 19.94 -38.83
CA PHE A 328 -14.53 19.86 -38.31
C PHE A 328 -15.40 20.95 -38.93
N ASP A 329 -16.61 20.62 -39.30
CA ASP A 329 -17.61 21.60 -39.72
C ASP A 329 -18.23 22.34 -38.54
N SER A 330 -18.98 23.41 -38.79
CA SER A 330 -19.71 24.17 -37.77
C SER A 330 -20.94 23.41 -37.31
N TYR A 331 -20.78 22.43 -36.43
CA TYR A 331 -21.88 21.63 -35.91
C TYR A 331 -21.65 21.21 -34.45
N VAL A 332 -22.58 20.44 -33.88
CA VAL A 332 -22.48 19.90 -32.53
C VAL A 332 -21.78 18.55 -32.55
N TYR A 333 -20.77 18.43 -31.73
CA TYR A 333 -20.00 17.21 -31.52
C TYR A 333 -20.16 16.73 -30.07
N THR A 334 -20.05 15.41 -29.88
CA THR A 334 -19.91 14.80 -28.56
C THR A 334 -18.52 14.18 -28.46
N ILE A 335 -17.73 14.60 -27.49
CA ILE A 335 -16.47 13.95 -27.12
C ILE A 335 -16.77 13.01 -25.96
N THR A 336 -16.43 11.75 -26.12
CA THR A 336 -16.47 10.76 -25.06
C THR A 336 -15.04 10.41 -24.65
N LEU A 337 -14.70 10.63 -23.40
CA LEU A 337 -13.50 10.11 -22.78
C LEU A 337 -13.81 8.76 -22.16
N VAL A 338 -12.99 7.76 -22.43
CA VAL A 338 -13.08 6.41 -21.85
C VAL A 338 -11.97 6.25 -20.83
N TYR A 339 -12.30 5.73 -19.68
CA TYR A 339 -11.37 5.41 -18.60
C TYR A 339 -11.52 3.93 -18.27
N GLU A 340 -10.42 3.23 -18.12
CA GLU A 340 -10.39 1.81 -17.79
C GLU A 340 -9.47 1.59 -16.59
N ASP A 341 -9.89 0.76 -15.68
CA ASP A 341 -9.04 0.26 -14.60
C ASP A 341 -9.28 -1.25 -14.38
N GLU A 342 -8.66 -1.81 -13.36
CA GLU A 342 -8.77 -3.24 -13.03
C GLU A 342 -10.16 -3.68 -12.55
N PHE A 343 -11.04 -2.73 -12.25
CA PHE A 343 -12.37 -3.01 -11.71
C PHE A 343 -13.47 -2.80 -12.75
N ASP A 344 -13.45 -1.65 -13.46
CA ASP A 344 -14.57 -1.17 -14.27
C ASP A 344 -14.12 -0.27 -15.42
N ASN A 345 -15.02 -0.12 -16.40
CA ASN A 345 -14.87 0.86 -17.47
C ASN A 345 -15.81 2.04 -17.22
N TYR A 346 -15.28 3.23 -17.31
CA TYR A 346 -16.01 4.49 -17.07
C TYR A 346 -15.98 5.34 -18.34
N THR A 347 -17.03 6.14 -18.53
CA THR A 347 -17.05 7.12 -19.61
C THR A 347 -17.46 8.49 -19.09
N SER A 348 -16.97 9.54 -19.72
CA SER A 348 -17.49 10.90 -19.55
C SER A 348 -17.80 11.47 -20.91
N GLN A 349 -18.82 12.34 -21.00
CA GLN A 349 -19.25 12.93 -22.26
C GLN A 349 -19.28 14.46 -22.17
N PHE A 350 -18.69 15.07 -23.19
CA PHE A 350 -18.72 16.52 -23.39
C PHE A 350 -19.47 16.82 -24.68
N MET A 351 -20.46 17.69 -24.62
CA MET A 351 -21.16 18.16 -25.80
C MET A 351 -20.76 19.60 -26.09
N PHE A 352 -20.28 19.86 -27.26
CA PHE A 352 -19.85 21.19 -27.67
C PHE A 352 -20.33 21.55 -29.06
N MET A 353 -20.50 22.84 -29.30
CA MET A 353 -20.76 23.40 -30.60
C MET A 353 -19.51 24.13 -31.10
N LEU A 354 -18.98 23.70 -32.23
CA LEU A 354 -17.93 24.44 -32.90
C LEU A 354 -18.56 25.65 -33.60
N ASP A 355 -18.19 26.83 -33.14
CA ASP A 355 -18.48 28.08 -33.81
C ASP A 355 -17.20 28.51 -34.54
N ASN A 356 -17.17 28.27 -35.82
CA ASN A 356 -16.05 28.68 -36.71
C ASN A 356 -16.20 30.16 -37.06
N ARG A 357 -16.32 31.08 -36.12
CA ARG A 357 -16.24 32.52 -36.38
C ARG A 357 -14.83 33.02 -36.22
#